data_001e7e13ebe68e5e759ebecd663deca4
#
_entry.id   001e7e13ebe68e5e759ebecd663deca4
#
_cell.length_a   1.000
_cell.length_b   1.000
_cell.length_c   1.000
_cell.angle_alpha   90.00
_cell.angle_beta   90.00
_cell.angle_gamma   90.00
#
_symmetry.space_group_name_H-M   'P 1'
#
loop_
_entity.id
_entity.type
_entity.pdbx_description
1 polymer ?
#
loop_
_entity_poly.entity_id
_entity_poly.type
_entity_poly.pdbx_seq_one_letter_code
_entity_poly.pdbx_strand_id
1 'polypeptide(L)'
;MHKVAAFYQFLPLPDAAGMVEPYRAFCARLDLRGTMLIAPEGINGTLAGPPAAIDEFAAALQDGRVVAPAFTRLELKFSTAETAHFDRLKIRLKREIITFGQDECDPLRQVGTYVSAQDWNALITDPEVVVVDTRNDFEVSMGRFQGAVNPGLTSFSEFADFVEQRLSNRQKTKIAMYCTGGIRCEKASSYMLAKGFS
;
A
#
# COMPACT_ATOMS: atom_id res chain seq x y z
N MET A 1 13.90 9.93 -20.06
CA MET A 1 13.59 8.76 -19.21
C MET A 1 13.35 9.25 -17.80
N HIS A 2 12.22 8.91 -17.21
CA HIS A 2 11.86 9.24 -15.83
C HIS A 2 12.04 8.02 -14.93
N LYS A 3 12.44 8.25 -13.68
CA LYS A 3 12.37 7.25 -12.61
C LYS A 3 11.06 7.43 -11.86
N VAL A 4 10.42 6.33 -11.50
CA VAL A 4 9.17 6.31 -10.74
C VAL A 4 9.43 5.61 -9.41
N ALA A 5 9.01 6.22 -8.31
CA ALA A 5 9.03 5.64 -6.98
C ALA A 5 7.60 5.43 -6.49
N ALA A 6 7.23 4.19 -6.25
CA ALA A 6 6.04 3.82 -5.50
C ALA A 6 6.47 3.49 -4.07
N PHE A 7 5.81 4.08 -3.08
CA PHE A 7 6.24 3.98 -1.69
C PHE A 7 5.06 4.02 -0.72
N TYR A 8 5.20 3.33 0.42
CA TYR A 8 4.34 3.51 1.57
C TYR A 8 5.05 3.09 2.86
N GLN A 9 4.57 3.63 3.96
CA GLN A 9 4.88 3.14 5.31
C GLN A 9 3.75 3.51 6.25
N PHE A 10 3.28 2.53 7.02
CA PHE A 10 2.48 2.79 8.21
C PHE A 10 3.40 3.26 9.33
N LEU A 11 3.14 4.46 9.85
CA LEU A 11 3.89 5.10 10.91
C LEU A 11 3.00 6.17 11.56
N PRO A 12 2.87 6.22 12.88
CA PRO A 12 2.07 7.26 13.53
C PRO A 12 2.62 8.66 13.21
N LEU A 13 1.77 9.52 12.65
CA LEU A 13 2.10 10.90 12.29
C LEU A 13 1.15 11.86 13.02
N PRO A 14 1.47 12.27 14.25
CA PRO A 14 0.59 13.14 15.05
C PRO A 14 0.29 14.48 14.37
N ASP A 15 1.25 15.03 13.62
CA ASP A 15 1.10 16.26 12.82
C ASP A 15 1.18 15.98 11.32
N ALA A 16 0.35 15.06 10.84
CA ALA A 16 0.26 14.75 9.41
C ALA A 16 -0.09 16.00 8.56
N ALA A 17 -0.88 16.93 9.11
CA ALA A 17 -1.26 18.15 8.41
C ALA A 17 -0.06 19.09 8.18
N GLY A 18 0.80 19.27 9.18
CA GLY A 18 2.00 20.09 9.11
C GLY A 18 3.04 19.57 8.12
N MET A 19 2.98 18.30 7.75
CA MET A 19 3.91 17.69 6.78
C MET A 19 3.57 18.02 5.32
N VAL A 20 2.33 18.39 5.00
CA VAL A 20 1.85 18.53 3.62
C VAL A 20 2.62 19.61 2.85
N GLU A 21 2.74 20.79 3.40
CA GLU A 21 3.36 21.92 2.70
C GLU A 21 4.88 21.78 2.56
N PRO A 22 5.65 21.36 3.60
CA PRO A 22 7.06 21.04 3.44
C PRO A 22 7.35 20.01 2.34
N TYR A 23 6.58 18.90 2.29
CA TYR A 23 6.76 17.90 1.23
C TYR A 23 6.35 18.42 -0.14
N ARG A 24 5.31 19.29 -0.23
CA ARG A 24 4.93 19.92 -1.49
C ARG A 24 6.04 20.82 -2.02
N ALA A 25 6.58 21.68 -1.17
CA ALA A 25 7.68 22.59 -1.55
C ALA A 25 8.94 21.80 -1.96
N PHE A 26 9.28 20.75 -1.20
CA PHE A 26 10.43 19.90 -1.51
C PHE A 26 10.27 19.18 -2.85
N CYS A 27 9.15 18.52 -3.09
CA CYS A 27 8.88 17.79 -4.33
C CYS A 27 8.77 18.74 -5.54
N ALA A 28 8.19 19.94 -5.35
CA ALA A 28 8.12 20.96 -6.41
C ALA A 28 9.51 21.47 -6.81
N ARG A 29 10.40 21.70 -5.84
CA ARG A 29 11.81 22.08 -6.09
C ARG A 29 12.55 21.03 -6.93
N LEU A 30 12.20 19.77 -6.75
CA LEU A 30 12.79 18.63 -7.47
C LEU A 30 12.08 18.33 -8.82
N ASP A 31 11.12 19.14 -9.24
CA ASP A 31 10.26 18.92 -10.43
C ASP A 31 9.62 17.52 -10.45
N LEU A 32 9.19 17.03 -9.28
CA LEU A 32 8.50 15.74 -9.17
C LEU A 32 7.02 15.90 -9.50
N ARG A 33 6.44 14.86 -10.07
CA ARG A 33 5.02 14.76 -10.41
C ARG A 33 4.44 13.47 -9.87
N GLY A 34 3.14 13.42 -9.63
CA GLY A 34 2.45 12.28 -9.09
C GLY A 34 1.68 12.61 -7.82
N THR A 35 1.40 11.61 -7.00
CA THR A 35 0.59 11.78 -5.81
C THR A 35 1.29 11.20 -4.58
N MET A 36 1.32 11.96 -3.50
CA MET A 36 1.65 11.48 -2.15
C MET A 36 0.48 11.79 -1.22
N LEU A 37 0.02 10.78 -0.52
CA LEU A 37 -0.98 10.86 0.52
C LEU A 37 -0.28 10.83 1.88
N ILE A 38 -0.68 11.70 2.77
CA ILE A 38 -0.20 11.80 4.15
C ILE A 38 -1.43 11.67 5.04
N ALA A 39 -1.37 10.81 6.04
CA ALA A 39 -2.45 10.60 7.00
C ALA A 39 -1.88 10.36 8.40
N PRO A 40 -2.68 10.43 9.48
CA PRO A 40 -2.21 10.11 10.82
C PRO A 40 -1.57 8.72 10.97
N GLU A 41 -1.92 7.78 10.08
CA GLU A 41 -1.41 6.40 10.05
C GLU A 41 -0.14 6.21 9.19
N GLY A 42 0.33 7.22 8.43
CA GLY A 42 1.51 7.08 7.59
C GLY A 42 1.49 7.86 6.27
N ILE A 43 2.27 7.35 5.30
CA ILE A 43 2.36 7.89 3.95
C ILE A 43 2.15 6.81 2.89
N ASN A 44 1.63 7.21 1.73
CA ASN A 44 1.51 6.37 0.53
C ASN A 44 1.60 7.25 -0.72
N GLY A 45 2.29 6.78 -1.74
CA GLY A 45 2.35 7.55 -2.97
C GLY A 45 3.08 6.90 -4.11
N THR A 46 2.95 7.57 -5.27
CA THR A 46 3.77 7.32 -6.45
C THR A 46 4.17 8.65 -7.03
N LEU A 47 5.47 8.88 -7.12
CA LEU A 47 6.07 10.08 -7.72
C LEU A 47 7.02 9.68 -8.84
N ALA A 48 7.10 10.55 -9.85
CA ALA A 48 7.98 10.39 -11.00
C ALA A 48 8.73 11.70 -11.26
N GLY A 49 9.94 11.58 -11.77
CA GLY A 49 10.77 12.72 -12.11
C GLY A 49 12.16 12.32 -12.64
N PRO A 50 13.10 13.26 -12.72
CA PRO A 50 14.49 12.96 -13.03
C PRO A 50 15.05 11.91 -12.06
N PRO A 51 15.85 10.93 -12.52
CA PRO A 51 16.37 9.87 -11.64
C PRO A 51 17.03 10.37 -10.36
N ALA A 52 17.92 11.37 -10.46
CA ALA A 52 18.60 11.95 -9.30
C ALA A 52 17.63 12.64 -8.32
N ALA A 53 16.56 13.26 -8.82
CA ALA A 53 15.53 13.90 -7.99
C ALA A 53 14.71 12.86 -7.20
N ILE A 54 14.37 11.73 -7.82
CA ILE A 54 13.70 10.61 -7.13
C ILE A 54 14.62 9.99 -6.08
N ASP A 55 15.92 9.84 -6.36
CA ASP A 55 16.88 9.33 -5.38
C ASP A 55 17.04 10.30 -4.19
N GLU A 56 17.10 11.60 -4.44
CA GLU A 56 17.12 12.63 -3.39
C GLU A 56 15.83 12.60 -2.55
N PHE A 57 14.68 12.46 -3.19
CA PHE A 57 13.38 12.34 -2.49
C PHE A 57 13.34 11.08 -1.60
N ALA A 58 13.74 9.93 -2.12
CA ALA A 58 13.74 8.68 -1.37
C ALA A 58 14.66 8.76 -0.15
N ALA A 59 15.88 9.29 -0.32
CA ALA A 59 16.81 9.51 0.77
C ALA A 59 16.24 10.48 1.82
N ALA A 60 15.58 11.56 1.38
CA ALA A 60 14.99 12.56 2.28
C ALA A 60 13.82 12.02 3.10
N LEU A 61 13.05 11.08 2.56
CA LEU A 61 12.06 10.33 3.35
C LEU A 61 12.73 9.48 4.42
N GLN A 62 13.76 8.73 4.04
CA GLN A 62 14.42 7.76 4.92
C GLN A 62 15.20 8.40 6.05
N ASP A 63 15.76 9.58 5.87
CA ASP A 63 16.51 10.32 6.90
C ASP A 63 15.71 11.40 7.63
N GLY A 64 14.48 11.69 7.19
CA GLY A 64 13.58 12.65 7.82
C GLY A 64 14.02 14.13 7.67
N ARG A 65 14.89 14.43 6.69
CA ARG A 65 15.46 15.79 6.52
C ARG A 65 14.44 16.83 6.07
N VAL A 66 13.32 16.43 5.49
CA VAL A 66 12.24 17.38 5.11
C VAL A 66 11.37 17.69 6.32
N VAL A 67 10.84 16.65 6.96
CA VAL A 67 10.04 16.71 8.17
C VAL A 67 10.20 15.39 8.93
N ALA A 68 10.46 15.46 10.21
CA ALA A 68 10.45 14.27 11.08
C ALA A 68 9.02 13.71 11.23
N PRO A 69 8.86 12.41 11.43
CA PRO A 69 9.90 11.41 11.62
C PRO A 69 10.51 10.88 10.33
N ALA A 70 11.66 10.20 10.43
CA ALA A 70 12.27 9.46 9.34
C ALA A 70 11.46 8.17 9.03
N PHE A 71 11.31 7.85 7.73
CA PHE A 71 10.62 6.66 7.28
C PHE A 71 11.61 5.50 7.05
N THR A 72 12.07 4.89 8.14
CA THR A 72 13.17 3.89 8.12
C THR A 72 12.77 2.50 7.63
N ARG A 73 11.46 2.22 7.54
CA ARG A 73 10.90 0.95 7.05
C ARG A 73 10.06 1.16 5.80
N LEU A 74 10.47 2.10 4.96
CA LEU A 74 9.74 2.48 3.77
C LEU A 74 9.73 1.31 2.77
N GLU A 75 8.54 0.81 2.44
CA GLU A 75 8.35 -0.04 1.28
C GLU A 75 8.50 0.83 0.04
N LEU A 76 9.56 0.59 -0.72
CA LEU A 76 9.97 1.44 -1.83
C LEU A 76 10.28 0.59 -3.06
N LYS A 77 9.57 0.85 -4.15
CA LYS A 77 9.73 0.17 -5.43
C LYS A 77 10.02 1.19 -6.51
N PHE A 78 11.05 0.93 -7.30
CA PHE A 78 11.42 1.76 -8.44
C PHE A 78 11.05 1.11 -9.76
N SER A 79 10.65 1.95 -10.71
CA SER A 79 10.51 1.60 -12.12
C SER A 79 10.96 2.77 -12.99
N THR A 80 11.02 2.54 -14.30
CA THR A 80 11.38 3.58 -15.28
C THR A 80 10.24 3.77 -16.27
N ALA A 81 10.11 4.99 -16.76
CA ALA A 81 9.14 5.37 -17.77
C ALA A 81 9.80 6.26 -18.83
N GLU A 82 9.45 6.08 -20.09
CA GLU A 82 9.98 6.92 -21.19
C GLU A 82 9.42 8.34 -21.12
N THR A 83 8.15 8.46 -20.76
CA THR A 83 7.42 9.73 -20.65
C THR A 83 6.94 9.97 -19.22
N ALA A 84 6.66 11.23 -18.89
CA ALA A 84 6.01 11.59 -17.63
C ALA A 84 4.56 11.07 -17.63
N HIS A 85 4.25 10.12 -16.72
CA HIS A 85 2.90 9.55 -16.58
C HIS A 85 1.95 10.41 -15.74
N PHE A 86 2.46 11.47 -15.12
CA PHE A 86 1.68 12.34 -14.24
C PHE A 86 1.72 13.78 -14.72
N ASP A 87 0.56 14.41 -14.84
CA ASP A 87 0.45 15.81 -15.30
C ASP A 87 0.88 16.81 -14.23
N ARG A 88 0.67 16.48 -12.96
CA ARG A 88 0.89 17.41 -11.83
C ARG A 88 1.30 16.73 -10.55
N LEU A 89 1.91 17.51 -9.66
CA LEU A 89 2.20 17.12 -8.27
C LEU A 89 0.94 17.28 -7.40
N LYS A 90 0.64 16.26 -6.58
CA LYS A 90 -0.45 16.26 -5.60
C LYS A 90 0.06 15.72 -4.27
N ILE A 91 0.27 16.61 -3.29
CA ILE A 91 0.51 16.21 -1.89
C ILE A 91 -0.77 16.49 -1.11
N ARG A 92 -1.37 15.46 -0.50
CA ARG A 92 -2.71 15.55 0.09
C ARG A 92 -2.78 14.96 1.48
N LEU A 93 -3.36 15.70 2.40
CA LEU A 93 -3.81 15.16 3.67
C LEU A 93 -5.04 14.26 3.44
N LYS A 94 -5.05 13.10 4.07
CA LYS A 94 -6.15 12.12 4.05
C LYS A 94 -6.42 11.63 5.47
N ARG A 95 -7.54 10.94 5.67
CA ARG A 95 -7.82 10.21 6.93
C ARG A 95 -7.03 8.92 7.00
N GLU A 96 -6.85 8.26 5.85
CA GLU A 96 -6.13 7.00 5.67
C GLU A 96 -5.23 7.08 4.45
N ILE A 97 -4.08 6.40 4.49
CA ILE A 97 -3.17 6.32 3.34
C ILE A 97 -3.66 5.38 2.24
N ILE A 98 -4.56 4.48 2.59
CA ILE A 98 -5.40 3.69 1.69
C ILE A 98 -6.78 3.56 2.35
N THR A 99 -7.84 4.02 1.68
CA THR A 99 -9.17 4.05 2.26
C THR A 99 -9.70 2.64 2.47
N PHE A 100 -10.03 2.31 3.71
CA PHE A 100 -10.65 1.05 4.10
C PHE A 100 -11.88 1.26 5.00
N GLY A 101 -11.82 2.22 5.93
CA GLY A 101 -12.96 2.67 6.74
C GLY A 101 -13.38 1.68 7.82
N GLN A 102 -12.47 0.85 8.34
CA GLN A 102 -12.73 -0.12 9.38
C GLN A 102 -11.94 0.23 10.64
N ASP A 103 -12.60 0.55 11.73
CA ASP A 103 -11.99 1.00 12.98
C ASP A 103 -11.15 -0.09 13.65
N GLU A 104 -11.48 -1.38 13.42
CA GLU A 104 -10.73 -2.52 13.96
C GLU A 104 -9.40 -2.78 13.21
N CYS A 105 -9.20 -2.12 12.07
CA CYS A 105 -8.01 -2.28 11.25
C CYS A 105 -6.87 -1.40 11.76
N ASP A 106 -5.85 -2.00 12.34
CA ASP A 106 -4.64 -1.31 12.79
C ASP A 106 -3.36 -2.05 12.35
N PRO A 107 -2.81 -1.71 11.17
CA PRO A 107 -1.57 -2.31 10.68
C PRO A 107 -0.34 -2.06 11.56
N LEU A 108 -0.38 -1.03 12.42
CA LEU A 108 0.70 -0.76 13.36
C LEU A 108 0.71 -1.73 14.54
N ARG A 109 -0.44 -2.31 14.84
CA ARG A 109 -0.61 -3.30 15.91
C ARG A 109 -0.33 -4.72 15.43
N GLN A 110 -0.92 -5.11 14.30
CA GLN A 110 -0.79 -6.46 13.77
C GLN A 110 -1.03 -6.50 12.27
N VAL A 111 -0.28 -7.33 11.59
CA VAL A 111 -0.46 -7.70 10.18
C VAL A 111 -0.22 -9.19 10.00
N GLY A 112 -0.66 -9.76 8.88
CA GLY A 112 -0.38 -11.15 8.52
C GLY A 112 1.11 -11.40 8.31
N THR A 113 1.49 -12.67 8.32
CA THR A 113 2.88 -13.08 8.08
C THR A 113 3.26 -12.84 6.63
N TYR A 114 4.35 -12.10 6.40
CA TYR A 114 4.91 -11.93 5.07
C TYR A 114 5.53 -13.23 4.56
N VAL A 115 5.26 -13.52 3.31
CA VAL A 115 5.79 -14.70 2.62
C VAL A 115 6.76 -14.27 1.53
N SER A 116 7.94 -14.91 1.48
CA SER A 116 8.92 -14.62 0.44
C SER A 116 8.41 -15.06 -0.94
N ALA A 117 8.94 -14.45 -2.02
CA ALA A 117 8.61 -14.87 -3.38
C ALA A 117 9.02 -16.33 -3.66
N GLN A 118 10.05 -16.84 -2.96
CA GLN A 118 10.48 -18.23 -3.09
C GLN A 118 9.47 -19.22 -2.50
N ASP A 119 8.84 -18.85 -1.38
CA ASP A 119 7.88 -19.71 -0.67
C ASP A 119 6.46 -19.54 -1.21
N TRP A 120 6.21 -18.47 -1.99
CA TRP A 120 4.87 -18.12 -2.47
C TRP A 120 4.24 -19.23 -3.32
N ASN A 121 4.99 -19.84 -4.23
CA ASN A 121 4.47 -20.90 -5.09
C ASN A 121 4.00 -22.13 -4.29
N ALA A 122 4.77 -22.53 -3.27
CA ALA A 122 4.39 -23.63 -2.40
C ALA A 122 3.10 -23.31 -1.62
N LEU A 123 2.99 -22.07 -1.13
CA LEU A 123 1.82 -21.60 -0.38
C LEU A 123 0.54 -21.62 -1.23
N ILE A 124 0.57 -21.08 -2.45
CA ILE A 124 -0.64 -20.95 -3.29
C ILE A 124 -1.06 -22.26 -3.97
N THR A 125 -0.21 -23.28 -3.96
CA THR A 125 -0.54 -24.62 -4.45
C THR A 125 -1.00 -25.58 -3.36
N ASP A 126 -0.94 -25.17 -2.11
CA ASP A 126 -1.45 -25.95 -0.96
C ASP A 126 -3.01 -25.95 -1.03
N PRO A 127 -3.66 -27.12 -1.11
CA PRO A 127 -5.12 -27.22 -1.21
C PRO A 127 -5.86 -26.72 0.05
N GLU A 128 -5.18 -26.63 1.20
CA GLU A 128 -5.73 -26.10 2.44
C GLU A 128 -5.69 -24.56 2.51
N VAL A 129 -5.08 -23.90 1.53
CA VAL A 129 -4.92 -22.44 1.50
C VAL A 129 -5.90 -21.81 0.53
N VAL A 130 -6.64 -20.82 0.98
CA VAL A 130 -7.46 -19.96 0.12
C VAL A 130 -6.65 -18.73 -0.26
N VAL A 131 -6.38 -18.55 -1.54
CA VAL A 131 -5.67 -17.37 -2.06
C VAL A 131 -6.68 -16.30 -2.42
N VAL A 132 -6.54 -15.09 -1.88
CA VAL A 132 -7.44 -13.95 -2.13
C VAL A 132 -6.67 -12.81 -2.81
N ASP A 133 -7.19 -12.33 -3.93
CA ASP A 133 -6.68 -11.14 -4.60
C ASP A 133 -7.37 -9.90 -4.02
N THR A 134 -6.64 -9.09 -3.26
CA THR A 134 -7.21 -7.89 -2.61
C THR A 134 -7.22 -6.65 -3.52
N ARG A 135 -6.95 -6.83 -4.82
CA ARG A 135 -6.96 -5.75 -5.81
C ARG A 135 -8.37 -5.44 -6.28
N ASN A 136 -8.53 -4.28 -6.92
CA ASN A 136 -9.77 -3.94 -7.59
C ASN A 136 -9.97 -4.81 -8.84
N ASP A 137 -11.22 -5.03 -9.23
CA ASP A 137 -11.61 -5.94 -10.32
C ASP A 137 -10.91 -5.61 -11.66
N PHE A 138 -10.70 -4.33 -11.97
CA PHE A 138 -9.98 -3.94 -13.17
C PHE A 138 -8.51 -4.41 -13.17
N GLU A 139 -7.84 -4.46 -12.00
CA GLU A 139 -6.47 -5.00 -11.89
C GLU A 139 -6.47 -6.52 -12.03
N VAL A 140 -7.49 -7.18 -11.45
CA VAL A 140 -7.66 -8.63 -11.55
C VAL A 140 -7.90 -9.06 -12.99
N SER A 141 -8.63 -8.25 -13.79
CA SER A 141 -8.89 -8.52 -15.21
C SER A 141 -7.63 -8.50 -16.09
N MET A 142 -6.57 -7.80 -15.66
CA MET A 142 -5.27 -7.79 -16.34
C MET A 142 -4.47 -9.08 -16.13
N GLY A 143 -4.83 -9.89 -15.12
CA GLY A 143 -4.18 -11.15 -14.77
C GLY A 143 -4.17 -11.36 -13.26
N ARG A 144 -4.22 -12.63 -12.83
CA ARG A 144 -4.21 -13.04 -11.42
C ARG A 144 -3.49 -14.37 -11.25
N PHE A 145 -3.12 -14.72 -10.04
CA PHE A 145 -2.64 -16.06 -9.73
C PHE A 145 -3.75 -17.09 -9.98
N GLN A 146 -3.36 -18.23 -10.53
CA GLN A 146 -4.28 -19.34 -10.80
C GLN A 146 -4.94 -19.79 -9.48
N GLY A 147 -6.25 -19.96 -9.50
CA GLY A 147 -7.02 -20.38 -8.32
C GLY A 147 -7.31 -19.24 -7.31
N ALA A 148 -6.75 -18.05 -7.48
CA ALA A 148 -7.05 -16.94 -6.59
C ALA A 148 -8.51 -16.50 -6.68
N VAL A 149 -9.12 -16.32 -5.52
CA VAL A 149 -10.47 -15.78 -5.38
C VAL A 149 -10.44 -14.30 -5.73
N ASN A 150 -11.31 -13.90 -6.67
CA ASN A 150 -11.57 -12.50 -6.98
C ASN A 150 -12.79 -12.03 -6.17
N PRO A 151 -12.64 -11.10 -5.23
CA PRO A 151 -13.76 -10.51 -4.50
C PRO A 151 -14.70 -9.65 -5.35
N GLY A 152 -14.26 -9.20 -6.54
CA GLY A 152 -15.02 -8.32 -7.43
C GLY A 152 -15.09 -6.87 -6.93
N LEU A 153 -14.03 -6.38 -6.29
CA LEU A 153 -14.01 -5.06 -5.67
C LEU A 153 -13.95 -3.93 -6.71
N THR A 154 -14.84 -2.97 -6.62
CA THR A 154 -14.70 -1.68 -7.32
C THR A 154 -13.83 -0.71 -6.52
N SER A 155 -13.83 -0.86 -5.20
CA SER A 155 -13.00 -0.14 -4.24
C SER A 155 -12.52 -1.08 -3.15
N PHE A 156 -11.30 -0.86 -2.65
CA PHE A 156 -10.74 -1.67 -1.56
C PHE A 156 -11.58 -1.58 -0.26
N SER A 157 -12.32 -0.52 -0.04
CA SER A 157 -13.24 -0.40 1.11
C SER A 157 -14.33 -1.49 1.16
N GLU A 158 -14.67 -2.09 0.01
CA GLU A 158 -15.66 -3.18 -0.07
C GLU A 158 -15.10 -4.54 0.40
N PHE A 159 -13.78 -4.63 0.66
CA PHE A 159 -13.15 -5.88 1.11
C PHE A 159 -13.70 -6.38 2.45
N ALA A 160 -14.09 -5.48 3.36
CA ALA A 160 -14.73 -5.86 4.62
C ALA A 160 -16.04 -6.62 4.40
N ASP A 161 -16.89 -6.12 3.50
CA ASP A 161 -18.16 -6.76 3.13
C ASP A 161 -17.92 -8.15 2.53
N PHE A 162 -16.91 -8.28 1.65
CA PHE A 162 -16.52 -9.57 1.11
C PHE A 162 -16.12 -10.57 2.22
N VAL A 163 -15.30 -10.14 3.19
CA VAL A 163 -14.89 -11.00 4.32
C VAL A 163 -16.11 -11.46 5.11
N GLU A 164 -17.02 -10.54 5.45
CA GLU A 164 -18.22 -10.85 6.22
C GLU A 164 -19.18 -11.79 5.48
N GLN A 165 -19.40 -11.58 4.19
CA GLN A 165 -20.35 -12.36 3.40
C GLN A 165 -19.80 -13.73 2.95
N ARG A 166 -18.50 -13.84 2.68
CA ARG A 166 -17.93 -15.01 2.02
C ARG A 166 -16.95 -15.81 2.87
N LEU A 167 -16.38 -15.19 3.91
CA LEU A 167 -15.34 -15.80 4.71
C LEU A 167 -15.71 -15.92 6.21
N SER A 168 -16.86 -15.40 6.65
CA SER A 168 -17.27 -15.35 8.06
C SER A 168 -17.26 -16.70 8.79
N ASN A 169 -17.44 -17.81 8.08
CA ASN A 169 -17.40 -19.16 8.63
C ASN A 169 -16.07 -19.89 8.37
N ARG A 170 -15.03 -19.18 7.93
CA ARG A 170 -13.74 -19.74 7.52
C ARG A 170 -12.55 -19.24 8.36
N GLN A 171 -12.76 -18.81 9.60
CA GLN A 171 -11.70 -18.28 10.46
C GLN A 171 -10.53 -19.27 10.68
N LYS A 172 -10.79 -20.57 10.59
CA LYS A 172 -9.77 -21.62 10.71
C LYS A 172 -9.09 -21.97 9.39
N THR A 173 -9.55 -21.41 8.27
CA THR A 173 -8.94 -21.64 6.96
C THR A 173 -7.72 -20.75 6.83
N LYS A 174 -6.60 -21.31 6.40
CA LYS A 174 -5.40 -20.55 6.09
C LYS A 174 -5.65 -19.69 4.85
N ILE A 175 -5.47 -18.39 4.97
CA ILE A 175 -5.71 -17.43 3.90
C ILE A 175 -4.42 -16.76 3.52
N ALA A 176 -4.04 -16.88 2.24
CA ALA A 176 -2.97 -16.11 1.63
C ALA A 176 -3.58 -14.98 0.82
N MET A 177 -2.95 -13.81 0.81
CA MET A 177 -3.44 -12.68 0.05
C MET A 177 -2.31 -11.90 -0.62
N TYR A 178 -2.64 -11.22 -1.70
CA TYR A 178 -1.70 -10.37 -2.42
C TYR A 178 -2.40 -9.14 -3.00
N CYS A 179 -1.61 -8.11 -3.29
CA CYS A 179 -2.03 -6.95 -4.05
C CYS A 179 -0.86 -6.42 -4.91
N THR A 180 -1.00 -5.25 -5.52
CA THR A 180 0.03 -4.66 -6.38
C THR A 180 1.27 -4.18 -5.61
N GLY A 181 1.06 -3.52 -4.46
CA GLY A 181 2.13 -2.84 -3.70
C GLY A 181 2.39 -3.36 -2.29
N GLY A 182 1.45 -4.16 -1.71
CA GLY A 182 1.53 -4.63 -0.31
C GLY A 182 0.57 -3.91 0.63
N ILE A 183 0.37 -2.62 0.47
CA ILE A 183 -0.39 -1.76 1.40
C ILE A 183 -1.81 -2.25 1.69
N ARG A 184 -2.55 -2.74 0.68
CA ARG A 184 -3.90 -3.29 0.87
C ARG A 184 -3.87 -4.56 1.70
N CYS A 185 -2.84 -5.40 1.50
CA CYS A 185 -2.68 -6.63 2.26
C CYS A 185 -2.40 -6.37 3.74
N GLU A 186 -1.67 -5.32 4.08
CA GLU A 186 -1.46 -4.95 5.49
C GLU A 186 -2.78 -4.61 6.18
N LYS A 187 -3.62 -3.77 5.56
CA LYS A 187 -4.95 -3.47 6.12
C LYS A 187 -5.88 -4.68 6.10
N ALA A 188 -5.92 -5.42 5.01
CA ALA A 188 -6.77 -6.60 4.88
C ALA A 188 -6.43 -7.65 5.95
N SER A 189 -5.14 -7.99 6.12
CA SER A 189 -4.71 -8.96 7.11
C SER A 189 -4.91 -8.47 8.54
N SER A 190 -4.63 -7.20 8.82
CA SER A 190 -4.90 -6.59 10.12
C SER A 190 -6.37 -6.72 10.51
N TYR A 191 -7.27 -6.36 9.60
CA TYR A 191 -8.72 -6.50 9.79
C TYR A 191 -9.14 -7.96 10.02
N MET A 192 -8.67 -8.88 9.19
CA MET A 192 -9.02 -10.29 9.31
C MET A 192 -8.54 -10.89 10.63
N LEU A 193 -7.32 -10.55 11.08
CA LEU A 193 -6.81 -10.96 12.39
C LEU A 193 -7.70 -10.42 13.53
N ALA A 194 -8.16 -9.16 13.42
CA ALA A 194 -9.09 -8.59 14.40
C ALA A 194 -10.46 -9.29 14.41
N LYS A 195 -10.89 -9.88 13.28
CA LYS A 195 -12.10 -10.71 13.15
C LYS A 195 -11.87 -12.20 13.53
N GLY A 196 -10.69 -12.56 14.05
CA GLY A 196 -10.39 -13.91 14.57
C GLY A 196 -9.91 -14.91 13.52
N PHE A 197 -9.49 -14.44 12.33
CA PHE A 197 -8.76 -15.29 11.38
C PHE A 197 -7.33 -15.54 11.89
N SER A 198 -6.72 -16.66 11.47
CA SER A 198 -5.37 -17.08 11.89
C SER A 198 -4.40 -17.13 10.71
#